data_937344207bb4a6c2e8106cdc48bf4e63
#
_entry.id   937344207bb4a6c2e8106cdc48bf4e63
#
_cell.length_a   1.000
_cell.length_b   1.000
_cell.length_c   1.000
_cell.angle_alpha   90.00
_cell.angle_beta   90.00
_cell.angle_gamma   90.00
#
_symmetry.space_group_name_H-M   'P 1'
#
loop_
_entity.id
_entity.type
_entity.pdbx_description
1 polymer ?
#
loop_
_entity_poly.entity_id
_entity_poly.type
_entity_poly.pdbx_seq_one_letter_code
_entity_poly.pdbx_strand_id
1 'polypeptide(L)'
;MTDTKMNERRLPVGIQSFEKIRKEGYLYVDKTDIIWQLANRNKTYNYLSRPRRFGKSILVDTLQAYFEGKKELFEGLKIMQMETEWVKHPVIRLDMSQAGAEQESLKGYLDYTFQEYESLYEIESRDNSPLATRLIEIIKTAYNKTGQQVAILIDEYDSPLQHSWKTPQHEACTAIYREVFAVLKSQDKYEKFVFITGITKFTQISLFSVLNNLSNISFEPEYAAICGITKEEVLRDFKPEINKLAEYEDWTFDEAVAQLTAYYDGYHFSRRNMVDVFNPFSLINALADSDLKNYWASSGATSLLPKFVDDMELKLGNFDPCTILRQTIETSDVTGGGAELFLYQSGYLTIKDYQMGVYILGFPNSEVRQALYETVLPALTLRSNGDIQSTQSGLFLALQLGNLPEAMKYLKALIADVPYNNKKLASMDMEERYRLILSTIFNAIGCRVEVEKMIATGRIDMVVETTNFIYVLELKLSNNGGISAAENQMKEKSYTEPFKADKRKVIALAVELDETGKGLIDWKEVDESL
;
A
#
# COMPACT_ATOMS: atom_id res chain seq x y z
N MET A 1 -16.10 -43.99 17.10
CA MET A 1 -16.05 -43.01 15.99
C MET A 1 -16.74 -41.76 16.49
N THR A 2 -16.00 -40.90 17.15
CA THR A 2 -16.46 -39.60 17.63
C THR A 2 -15.97 -38.57 16.60
N ASP A 3 -16.91 -38.13 15.75
CA ASP A 3 -16.74 -37.04 14.81
C ASP A 3 -16.43 -35.75 15.59
N THR A 4 -15.18 -35.50 15.87
CA THR A 4 -14.72 -34.19 16.27
C THR A 4 -14.59 -33.36 14.96
N LYS A 5 -15.71 -32.86 14.45
CA LYS A 5 -15.66 -31.70 13.57
C LYS A 5 -14.97 -30.61 14.37
N MET A 6 -13.66 -30.45 14.18
CA MET A 6 -12.98 -29.21 14.51
C MET A 6 -13.76 -28.12 13.81
N ASN A 7 -14.39 -27.24 14.57
CA ASN A 7 -15.03 -26.04 14.04
C ASN A 7 -13.92 -25.27 13.35
N GLU A 8 -13.80 -25.41 12.03
CA GLU A 8 -12.80 -24.69 11.25
C GLU A 8 -13.03 -23.22 11.51
N ARG A 9 -12.06 -22.59 12.14
CA ARG A 9 -12.04 -21.17 12.44
C ARG A 9 -12.14 -20.41 11.12
N ARG A 10 -13.09 -19.50 11.01
CA ARG A 10 -13.36 -18.77 9.77
C ARG A 10 -12.52 -17.50 9.69
N LEU A 11 -11.71 -17.36 8.64
CA LEU A 11 -11.01 -16.12 8.34
C LEU A 11 -11.92 -15.17 7.56
N PRO A 12 -11.91 -13.86 7.86
CA PRO A 12 -12.81 -12.87 7.26
C PRO A 12 -12.31 -12.39 5.87
N VAL A 13 -12.08 -13.32 4.94
CA VAL A 13 -11.61 -12.99 3.59
C VAL A 13 -12.66 -12.14 2.87
N GLY A 14 -12.30 -10.90 2.52
CA GLY A 14 -13.17 -9.96 1.80
C GLY A 14 -14.37 -9.43 2.60
N ILE A 15 -14.46 -9.70 3.91
CA ILE A 15 -15.57 -9.22 4.74
C ILE A 15 -15.20 -7.89 5.37
N GLN A 16 -16.06 -6.88 5.16
CA GLN A 16 -15.90 -5.53 5.70
C GLN A 16 -16.93 -5.20 6.79
N SER A 17 -17.94 -6.03 6.99
CA SER A 17 -18.98 -5.81 8.01
C SER A 17 -18.55 -6.39 9.37
N PHE A 18 -18.38 -5.51 10.35
CA PHE A 18 -18.11 -5.88 11.75
C PHE A 18 -19.24 -6.74 12.34
N GLU A 19 -20.49 -6.36 12.07
CA GLU A 19 -21.66 -7.10 12.53
C GLU A 19 -21.66 -8.54 11.98
N LYS A 20 -21.36 -8.72 10.68
CA LYS A 20 -21.26 -10.05 10.08
C LYS A 20 -20.11 -10.87 10.68
N ILE A 21 -18.93 -10.26 10.86
CA ILE A 21 -17.77 -10.92 11.49
C ILE A 21 -18.15 -11.43 12.87
N ARG A 22 -18.80 -10.60 13.68
CA ARG A 22 -19.17 -10.96 15.07
C ARG A 22 -20.28 -12.00 15.14
N LYS A 23 -21.33 -11.85 14.34
CA LYS A 23 -22.48 -12.76 14.37
C LYS A 23 -22.19 -14.14 13.79
N GLU A 24 -21.34 -14.21 12.77
CA GLU A 24 -21.03 -15.48 12.11
C GLU A 24 -19.75 -16.16 12.66
N GLY A 25 -19.12 -15.59 13.69
CA GLY A 25 -17.98 -16.18 14.40
C GLY A 25 -16.67 -16.19 13.60
N TYR A 26 -16.48 -15.21 12.70
CA TYR A 26 -15.20 -15.00 12.02
C TYR A 26 -14.14 -14.45 13.00
N LEU A 27 -12.88 -14.69 12.68
CA LEU A 27 -11.77 -14.07 13.40
C LEU A 27 -11.85 -12.55 13.30
N TYR A 28 -11.81 -11.87 14.44
CA TYR A 28 -11.66 -10.42 14.53
C TYR A 28 -10.39 -10.08 15.30
N VAL A 29 -9.44 -9.37 14.66
CA VAL A 29 -8.27 -8.84 15.35
C VAL A 29 -8.72 -7.63 16.17
N ASP A 30 -8.72 -7.76 17.47
CA ASP A 30 -9.33 -6.79 18.37
C ASP A 30 -8.50 -5.51 18.55
N LYS A 31 -8.98 -4.42 17.95
CA LYS A 31 -8.47 -3.06 18.04
C LYS A 31 -9.40 -2.13 18.84
N THR A 32 -10.38 -2.70 19.53
CA THR A 32 -11.46 -1.89 20.13
C THR A 32 -11.00 -1.00 21.28
N ASP A 33 -9.87 -1.29 21.90
CA ASP A 33 -9.21 -0.39 22.86
C ASP A 33 -8.74 0.92 22.19
N ILE A 34 -8.10 0.84 21.03
CA ILE A 34 -7.66 2.02 20.26
C ILE A 34 -8.87 2.77 19.68
N ILE A 35 -9.90 2.03 19.22
CA ILE A 35 -11.14 2.61 18.70
C ILE A 35 -11.88 3.39 19.79
N TRP A 36 -11.96 2.86 21.00
CA TRP A 36 -12.56 3.54 22.14
C TRP A 36 -11.79 4.84 22.49
N GLN A 37 -10.46 4.79 22.51
CA GLN A 37 -9.62 5.97 22.72
C GLN A 37 -9.86 7.03 21.65
N LEU A 38 -9.99 6.63 20.38
CA LEU A 38 -10.30 7.53 19.27
C LEU A 38 -11.69 8.18 19.42
N ALA A 39 -12.71 7.38 19.73
CA ALA A 39 -14.10 7.85 19.88
C ALA A 39 -14.30 8.78 21.06
N ASN A 40 -13.49 8.64 22.13
CA ASN A 40 -13.60 9.39 23.38
C ASN A 40 -12.52 10.47 23.57
N ARG A 41 -11.70 10.76 22.54
CA ARG A 41 -10.74 11.87 22.62
C ARG A 41 -11.44 13.24 22.57
N ASN A 42 -10.78 14.27 23.09
CA ASN A 42 -11.29 15.66 23.11
C ASN A 42 -11.14 16.36 21.73
N LYS A 43 -11.44 15.67 20.64
CA LYS A 43 -11.41 16.21 19.27
C LYS A 43 -12.54 15.59 18.45
N THR A 44 -13.44 16.44 17.99
CA THR A 44 -14.60 16.01 17.23
C THR A 44 -14.22 15.54 15.84
N TYR A 45 -13.34 16.26 15.13
CA TYR A 45 -13.02 16.01 13.72
C TYR A 45 -11.71 15.25 13.57
N ASN A 46 -11.76 14.08 12.96
CA ASN A 46 -10.64 13.16 12.83
C ASN A 46 -10.47 12.70 11.38
N TYR A 47 -9.23 12.71 10.89
CA TYR A 47 -8.88 12.22 9.57
C TYR A 47 -7.83 11.13 9.67
N LEU A 48 -8.07 9.99 8.99
CA LEU A 48 -7.14 8.88 8.88
C LEU A 48 -6.88 8.52 7.42
N SER A 49 -5.63 8.61 7.02
CA SER A 49 -5.15 8.06 5.76
C SER A 49 -4.42 6.73 6.00
N ARG A 50 -4.79 5.71 5.23
CA ARG A 50 -4.08 4.42 5.16
C ARG A 50 -4.16 3.88 3.72
N PRO A 51 -3.19 3.10 3.26
CA PRO A 51 -3.27 2.47 1.95
C PRO A 51 -4.53 1.65 1.75
N ARG A 52 -4.82 1.26 0.51
CA ARG A 52 -5.91 0.32 0.22
C ARG A 52 -5.70 -1.00 0.95
N ARG A 53 -6.80 -1.66 1.32
CA ARG A 53 -6.81 -2.99 1.96
C ARG A 53 -6.23 -3.04 3.38
N PHE A 54 -6.11 -1.91 4.06
CA PHE A 54 -5.61 -1.82 5.44
C PHE A 54 -6.70 -1.93 6.53
N GLY A 55 -7.95 -2.21 6.16
CA GLY A 55 -9.03 -2.35 7.14
C GLY A 55 -9.69 -1.04 7.55
N LYS A 56 -9.62 0.02 6.73
CA LYS A 56 -10.34 1.30 6.99
C LYS A 56 -11.84 1.11 7.11
N SER A 57 -12.45 0.38 6.17
CA SER A 57 -13.91 0.18 6.15
C SER A 57 -14.41 -0.65 7.33
N ILE A 58 -13.64 -1.66 7.79
CA ILE A 58 -14.00 -2.40 9.02
C ILE A 58 -13.86 -1.50 10.26
N LEU A 59 -12.91 -0.58 10.30
CA LEU A 59 -12.79 0.41 11.36
C LEU A 59 -14.02 1.34 11.37
N VAL A 60 -14.45 1.83 10.20
CA VAL A 60 -15.66 2.67 10.07
C VAL A 60 -16.91 1.90 10.51
N ASP A 61 -17.04 0.64 10.12
CA ASP A 61 -18.19 -0.22 10.49
C ASP A 61 -18.20 -0.52 12.02
N THR A 62 -17.01 -0.71 12.61
CA THR A 62 -16.87 -0.87 14.06
C THR A 62 -17.23 0.42 14.83
N LEU A 63 -16.80 1.59 14.35
CA LEU A 63 -17.19 2.89 14.89
C LEU A 63 -18.69 3.12 14.77
N GLN A 64 -19.30 2.75 13.65
CA GLN A 64 -20.77 2.81 13.47
C GLN A 64 -21.47 1.96 14.51
N ALA A 65 -21.11 0.71 14.67
CA ALA A 65 -21.70 -0.19 15.66
C ALA A 65 -21.54 0.34 17.09
N TYR A 66 -20.39 0.95 17.41
CA TYR A 66 -20.14 1.58 18.70
C TYR A 66 -21.08 2.76 18.96
N PHE A 67 -21.17 3.72 18.03
CA PHE A 67 -22.05 4.88 18.19
C PHE A 67 -23.54 4.54 18.12
N GLU A 68 -23.91 3.46 17.42
CA GLU A 68 -25.28 2.94 17.44
C GLU A 68 -25.61 2.22 18.76
N GLY A 69 -24.66 2.04 19.66
CA GLY A 69 -24.85 1.40 20.95
C GLY A 69 -25.09 -0.12 20.88
N LYS A 70 -24.59 -0.81 19.83
CA LYS A 70 -24.76 -2.26 19.60
C LYS A 70 -23.80 -3.05 20.50
N LYS A 71 -23.96 -2.94 21.81
CA LYS A 71 -23.10 -3.54 22.84
C LYS A 71 -22.86 -5.03 22.63
N GLU A 72 -23.87 -5.75 22.20
CA GLU A 72 -23.84 -7.21 21.98
C GLU A 72 -22.78 -7.65 20.96
N LEU A 73 -22.43 -6.79 19.99
CA LEU A 73 -21.37 -7.08 19.01
C LEU A 73 -19.97 -7.00 19.60
N PHE A 74 -19.81 -6.34 20.74
CA PHE A 74 -18.52 -6.13 21.40
C PHE A 74 -18.23 -7.12 22.53
N GLU A 75 -19.14 -8.02 22.84
CA GLU A 75 -18.94 -9.01 23.90
C GLU A 75 -17.62 -9.76 23.72
N GLY A 76 -16.83 -9.83 24.79
CA GLY A 76 -15.52 -10.50 24.79
C GLY A 76 -14.37 -9.68 24.18
N LEU A 77 -14.63 -8.45 23.69
CA LEU A 77 -13.59 -7.54 23.17
C LEU A 77 -13.09 -6.59 24.27
N LYS A 78 -11.91 -6.01 24.07
CA LYS A 78 -11.22 -5.13 25.04
C LYS A 78 -12.06 -3.93 25.45
N ILE A 79 -12.83 -3.35 24.55
CA ILE A 79 -13.70 -2.19 24.81
C ILE A 79 -14.70 -2.42 25.95
N MET A 80 -15.10 -3.67 26.18
CA MET A 80 -16.04 -4.01 27.26
C MET A 80 -15.51 -3.72 28.66
N GLN A 81 -14.18 -3.58 28.80
CA GLN A 81 -13.53 -3.20 30.06
C GLN A 81 -13.39 -1.68 30.21
N MET A 82 -13.62 -0.92 29.14
CA MET A 82 -13.37 0.52 29.06
C MET A 82 -14.69 1.31 28.97
N GLU A 83 -15.67 0.79 28.22
CA GLU A 83 -16.94 1.46 27.96
C GLU A 83 -18.01 0.95 28.94
N THR A 84 -18.64 1.88 29.63
CA THR A 84 -19.66 1.58 30.65
C THR A 84 -21.05 2.05 30.27
N GLU A 85 -21.15 3.14 29.50
CA GLU A 85 -22.44 3.83 29.28
C GLU A 85 -23.18 3.35 28.04
N TRP A 86 -22.44 2.99 26.97
CA TRP A 86 -23.01 2.53 25.69
C TRP A 86 -24.10 3.45 25.13
N VAL A 87 -23.81 4.76 25.14
CA VAL A 87 -24.76 5.78 24.67
C VAL A 87 -25.05 5.59 23.19
N LYS A 88 -26.34 5.57 22.84
CA LYS A 88 -26.78 5.42 21.47
C LYS A 88 -26.86 6.81 20.80
N HIS A 89 -25.98 7.04 19.83
CA HIS A 89 -25.96 8.24 19.00
C HIS A 89 -26.59 7.96 17.62
N PRO A 90 -27.27 8.93 16.99
CA PRO A 90 -27.58 8.83 15.56
C PRO A 90 -26.29 8.84 14.74
N VAL A 91 -26.25 7.98 13.72
CA VAL A 91 -25.07 7.85 12.84
C VAL A 91 -25.46 8.22 11.42
N ILE A 92 -24.66 9.09 10.80
CA ILE A 92 -24.73 9.39 9.36
C ILE A 92 -23.44 8.82 8.74
N ARG A 93 -23.59 7.83 7.85
CA ARG A 93 -22.47 7.21 7.14
C ARG A 93 -22.54 7.54 5.65
N LEU A 94 -21.43 7.99 5.09
CA LEU A 94 -21.22 8.20 3.65
C LEU A 94 -20.07 7.28 3.18
N ASP A 95 -20.39 6.33 2.32
CA ASP A 95 -19.39 5.47 1.66
C ASP A 95 -19.13 6.00 0.25
N MET A 96 -18.12 6.86 0.12
CA MET A 96 -17.83 7.56 -1.12
C MET A 96 -17.25 6.65 -2.22
N SER A 97 -16.92 5.39 -1.91
CA SER A 97 -16.54 4.41 -2.92
C SER A 97 -17.67 4.06 -3.88
N GLN A 98 -18.92 4.25 -3.45
CA GLN A 98 -20.13 4.01 -4.24
C GLN A 98 -20.49 5.20 -5.15
N ALA A 99 -19.90 6.37 -4.91
CA ALA A 99 -20.11 7.54 -5.73
C ALA A 99 -19.27 7.46 -7.01
N GLY A 100 -19.89 7.78 -8.16
CA GLY A 100 -19.17 7.80 -9.43
C GLY A 100 -18.20 8.98 -9.56
N ALA A 101 -17.40 8.94 -10.62
CA ALA A 101 -16.38 9.96 -10.94
C ALA A 101 -16.94 11.17 -11.73
N GLU A 102 -18.21 11.12 -12.09
CA GLU A 102 -18.91 12.19 -12.80
C GLU A 102 -19.78 13.00 -11.85
N GLN A 103 -19.96 14.27 -12.15
CA GLN A 103 -20.75 15.19 -11.33
C GLN A 103 -22.15 14.66 -11.03
N GLU A 104 -22.83 14.16 -12.05
CA GLU A 104 -24.21 13.65 -11.91
C GLU A 104 -24.27 12.38 -11.06
N SER A 105 -23.31 11.47 -11.24
CA SER A 105 -23.23 10.24 -10.45
C SER A 105 -22.94 10.53 -8.98
N LEU A 106 -22.04 11.47 -8.70
CA LEU A 106 -21.74 11.91 -7.33
C LEU A 106 -22.97 12.58 -6.68
N LYS A 107 -23.65 13.46 -7.40
CA LYS A 107 -24.90 14.08 -6.92
C LYS A 107 -25.98 13.03 -6.68
N GLY A 108 -26.16 12.11 -7.62
CA GLY A 108 -27.16 11.04 -7.51
C GLY A 108 -26.92 10.13 -6.30
N TYR A 109 -25.67 9.77 -6.02
CA TYR A 109 -25.32 9.01 -4.83
C TYR A 109 -25.65 9.77 -3.53
N LEU A 110 -25.24 11.03 -3.43
CA LEU A 110 -25.51 11.85 -2.24
C LEU A 110 -27.01 12.11 -2.08
N ASP A 111 -27.71 12.36 -3.18
CA ASP A 111 -29.17 12.53 -3.19
C ASP A 111 -29.88 11.29 -2.66
N TYR A 112 -29.58 10.12 -3.19
CA TYR A 112 -30.10 8.84 -2.72
C TYR A 112 -29.84 8.61 -1.24
N THR A 113 -28.59 8.79 -0.81
CA THR A 113 -28.20 8.57 0.58
C THR A 113 -28.90 9.54 1.54
N PHE A 114 -29.07 10.80 1.14
CA PHE A 114 -29.81 11.77 1.96
C PHE A 114 -31.31 11.47 2.01
N GLN A 115 -31.92 10.98 0.93
CA GLN A 115 -33.30 10.51 0.95
C GLN A 115 -33.52 9.36 1.95
N GLU A 116 -32.56 8.43 2.09
CA GLU A 116 -32.66 7.38 3.11
C GLU A 116 -32.68 7.97 4.53
N TYR A 117 -31.80 8.95 4.85
CA TYR A 117 -31.82 9.61 6.15
C TYR A 117 -33.04 10.52 6.35
N GLU A 118 -33.49 11.21 5.33
CA GLU A 118 -34.75 12.01 5.37
C GLU A 118 -35.93 11.11 5.69
N SER A 119 -36.03 9.97 5.06
CA SER A 119 -37.07 8.97 5.34
C SER A 119 -36.95 8.42 6.78
N LEU A 120 -35.73 8.08 7.22
CA LEU A 120 -35.46 7.59 8.58
C LEU A 120 -35.89 8.60 9.66
N TYR A 121 -35.62 9.87 9.41
CA TYR A 121 -35.97 10.96 10.35
C TYR A 121 -37.26 11.67 10.01
N GLU A 122 -38.10 11.14 9.09
CA GLU A 122 -39.40 11.69 8.70
C GLU A 122 -39.33 13.19 8.36
N ILE A 123 -38.31 13.54 7.56
CA ILE A 123 -38.12 14.89 7.03
C ILE A 123 -38.90 15.00 5.73
N GLU A 124 -39.79 16.00 5.64
CA GLU A 124 -40.49 16.26 4.38
C GLU A 124 -39.48 16.65 3.30
N SER A 125 -39.42 15.82 2.25
CA SER A 125 -38.56 16.09 1.10
C SER A 125 -39.00 17.38 0.41
N ARG A 126 -38.03 18.29 0.21
CA ARG A 126 -38.23 19.50 -0.59
C ARG A 126 -37.53 19.29 -1.92
N ASP A 127 -38.33 19.09 -2.98
CA ASP A 127 -37.79 18.96 -4.33
C ASP A 127 -36.81 20.10 -4.64
N ASN A 128 -35.65 19.77 -5.18
CA ASN A 128 -34.56 20.68 -5.55
C ASN A 128 -33.85 21.44 -4.42
N SER A 129 -33.93 21.03 -3.17
CA SER A 129 -33.09 21.62 -2.11
C SER A 129 -31.61 21.32 -2.33
N PRO A 130 -30.67 22.28 -2.14
CA PRO A 130 -29.26 22.05 -2.21
C PRO A 130 -28.81 20.93 -1.25
N LEU A 131 -27.85 20.09 -1.66
CA LEU A 131 -27.32 18.98 -0.84
C LEU A 131 -26.85 19.44 0.53
N ALA A 132 -26.19 20.58 0.60
CA ALA A 132 -25.76 21.18 1.88
C ALA A 132 -26.93 21.46 2.81
N THR A 133 -28.04 22.02 2.30
CA THR A 133 -29.24 22.32 3.10
C THR A 133 -29.87 21.04 3.64
N ARG A 134 -29.95 20.01 2.83
CA ARG A 134 -30.50 18.70 3.23
C ARG A 134 -29.68 18.07 4.32
N LEU A 135 -28.35 18.07 4.20
CA LEU A 135 -27.44 17.55 5.23
C LEU A 135 -27.60 18.30 6.55
N ILE A 136 -27.73 19.64 6.53
CA ILE A 136 -28.02 20.44 7.71
C ILE A 136 -29.34 20.02 8.38
N GLU A 137 -30.41 19.84 7.59
CA GLU A 137 -31.70 19.42 8.10
C GLU A 137 -31.65 18.01 8.70
N ILE A 138 -30.95 17.07 8.06
CA ILE A 138 -30.77 15.71 8.57
C ILE A 138 -30.03 15.74 9.93
N ILE A 139 -28.90 16.43 10.03
CA ILE A 139 -28.13 16.53 11.29
C ILE A 139 -28.97 17.12 12.41
N LYS A 140 -29.66 18.24 12.16
CA LYS A 140 -30.49 18.91 13.17
C LYS A 140 -31.70 18.08 13.59
N THR A 141 -32.37 17.44 12.65
CA THR A 141 -33.56 16.62 12.93
C THR A 141 -33.16 15.35 13.69
N ALA A 142 -32.05 14.69 13.30
CA ALA A 142 -31.51 13.56 14.02
C ALA A 142 -31.22 13.93 15.49
N TYR A 143 -30.54 15.05 15.73
CA TYR A 143 -30.29 15.56 17.07
C TYR A 143 -31.58 15.86 17.85
N ASN A 144 -32.51 16.58 17.24
CA ASN A 144 -33.76 16.98 17.91
C ASN A 144 -34.64 15.78 18.28
N LYS A 145 -34.68 14.74 17.42
CA LYS A 145 -35.48 13.52 17.66
C LYS A 145 -34.86 12.61 18.72
N THR A 146 -33.51 12.54 18.79
CA THR A 146 -32.85 11.61 19.70
C THR A 146 -32.35 12.26 21.00
N GLY A 147 -32.19 13.56 21.03
CA GLY A 147 -31.54 14.30 22.11
C GLY A 147 -30.03 14.05 22.20
N GLN A 148 -29.46 13.32 21.22
CA GLN A 148 -28.05 12.94 21.18
C GLN A 148 -27.36 13.57 19.98
N GLN A 149 -26.10 14.01 20.18
CA GLN A 149 -25.26 14.49 19.09
C GLN A 149 -24.98 13.39 18.06
N VAL A 150 -24.82 13.79 16.81
CA VAL A 150 -24.68 12.91 15.64
C VAL A 150 -23.23 12.47 15.47
N ALA A 151 -22.97 11.20 15.22
CA ALA A 151 -21.70 10.71 14.70
C ALA A 151 -21.75 10.69 13.17
N ILE A 152 -20.75 11.27 12.51
CA ILE A 152 -20.65 11.33 11.04
C ILE A 152 -19.41 10.57 10.60
N LEU A 153 -19.62 9.55 9.76
CA LEU A 153 -18.58 8.63 9.30
C LEU A 153 -18.49 8.70 7.77
N ILE A 154 -17.34 9.10 7.24
CA ILE A 154 -17.11 9.25 5.80
C ILE A 154 -15.98 8.34 5.40
N ASP A 155 -16.32 7.26 4.69
CA ASP A 155 -15.36 6.28 4.18
C ASP A 155 -14.97 6.58 2.74
N GLU A 156 -13.70 6.32 2.40
CA GLU A 156 -13.12 6.48 1.06
C GLU A 156 -13.46 7.86 0.43
N TYR A 157 -13.36 8.94 1.25
CA TYR A 157 -13.77 10.28 0.84
C TYR A 157 -13.14 10.74 -0.47
N ASP A 158 -11.95 10.28 -0.78
CA ASP A 158 -11.15 10.68 -1.94
C ASP A 158 -11.44 9.86 -3.20
N SER A 159 -12.27 8.82 -3.14
CA SER A 159 -12.56 7.93 -4.27
C SER A 159 -13.08 8.66 -5.53
N PRO A 160 -14.14 9.48 -5.50
CA PRO A 160 -14.61 10.21 -6.68
C PRO A 160 -13.58 11.19 -7.23
N LEU A 161 -12.75 11.75 -6.36
CA LEU A 161 -11.72 12.72 -6.75
C LEU A 161 -10.53 12.07 -7.41
N GLN A 162 -10.12 10.90 -6.93
CA GLN A 162 -9.08 10.09 -7.57
C GLN A 162 -9.52 9.66 -8.98
N HIS A 163 -10.76 9.23 -9.15
CA HIS A 163 -11.26 8.78 -10.44
C HIS A 163 -11.49 9.92 -11.42
N SER A 164 -11.96 11.09 -10.95
CA SER A 164 -12.14 12.29 -11.77
C SER A 164 -10.84 13.05 -12.05
N TRP A 165 -9.75 12.76 -11.34
CA TRP A 165 -8.49 13.48 -11.48
C TRP A 165 -7.97 13.49 -12.92
N LYS A 166 -7.56 14.67 -13.42
CA LYS A 166 -7.17 14.93 -14.82
C LYS A 166 -8.30 14.68 -15.84
N THR A 167 -9.54 14.70 -15.42
CA THR A 167 -10.69 14.71 -16.32
C THR A 167 -11.40 16.07 -16.25
N PRO A 168 -12.22 16.45 -17.24
CA PRO A 168 -13.04 17.67 -17.20
C PRO A 168 -14.01 17.73 -16.02
N GLN A 169 -14.34 16.57 -15.41
CA GLN A 169 -15.28 16.46 -14.30
C GLN A 169 -14.70 16.81 -12.93
N HIS A 170 -13.36 16.88 -12.82
CA HIS A 170 -12.68 17.01 -11.52
C HIS A 170 -13.10 18.27 -10.75
N GLU A 171 -13.17 19.42 -11.42
CA GLU A 171 -13.56 20.67 -10.77
C GLU A 171 -15.04 20.66 -10.34
N ALA A 172 -15.91 20.10 -11.15
CA ALA A 172 -17.32 19.96 -10.82
C ALA A 172 -17.55 19.02 -9.60
N CYS A 173 -16.85 17.89 -9.54
CA CYS A 173 -16.85 17.02 -8.36
C CYS A 173 -16.31 17.76 -7.13
N THR A 174 -15.19 18.47 -7.27
CA THR A 174 -14.59 19.26 -6.18
C THR A 174 -15.56 20.33 -5.64
N ALA A 175 -16.36 20.98 -6.50
CA ALA A 175 -17.35 21.96 -6.08
C ALA A 175 -18.45 21.34 -5.19
N ILE A 176 -18.93 20.14 -5.52
CA ILE A 176 -19.88 19.40 -4.68
C ILE A 176 -19.30 19.09 -3.31
N TYR A 177 -18.03 18.65 -3.26
CA TYR A 177 -17.34 18.40 -2.00
C TYR A 177 -17.26 19.64 -1.13
N ARG A 178 -16.90 20.79 -1.72
CA ARG A 178 -16.86 22.07 -1.00
C ARG A 178 -18.22 22.45 -0.42
N GLU A 179 -19.28 22.26 -1.20
CA GLU A 179 -20.64 22.57 -0.76
C GLU A 179 -21.06 21.68 0.41
N VAL A 180 -20.94 20.36 0.27
CA VAL A 180 -21.45 19.39 1.25
C VAL A 180 -20.61 19.37 2.52
N PHE A 181 -19.29 19.31 2.41
CA PHE A 181 -18.42 19.19 3.58
C PHE A 181 -18.20 20.49 4.36
N ALA A 182 -18.49 21.66 3.74
CA ALA A 182 -18.52 22.92 4.49
C ALA A 182 -19.57 22.95 5.60
N VAL A 183 -20.62 22.15 5.46
CA VAL A 183 -21.69 21.99 6.45
C VAL A 183 -21.14 21.55 7.80
N LEU A 184 -20.21 20.56 7.81
CA LEU A 184 -19.70 19.95 9.04
C LEU A 184 -19.16 20.99 10.03
N LYS A 185 -18.40 21.99 9.54
CA LYS A 185 -17.86 23.03 10.42
C LYS A 185 -18.95 23.91 11.07
N SER A 186 -20.07 24.09 10.39
CA SER A 186 -21.16 24.97 10.86
C SER A 186 -22.14 24.26 11.80
N GLN A 187 -22.05 22.94 11.91
CA GLN A 187 -22.96 22.11 12.70
C GLN A 187 -22.31 21.50 13.96
N ASP A 188 -21.15 21.98 14.39
CA ASP A 188 -20.32 21.47 15.51
C ASP A 188 -21.13 21.25 16.81
N LYS A 189 -22.11 22.11 17.09
CA LYS A 189 -23.04 21.98 18.23
C LYS A 189 -23.80 20.66 18.25
N TYR A 190 -24.09 20.10 17.06
CA TYR A 190 -24.92 18.92 16.88
C TYR A 190 -24.10 17.64 16.64
N GLU A 191 -22.77 17.77 16.52
CA GLU A 191 -21.86 16.69 16.16
C GLU A 191 -21.09 16.17 17.38
N LYS A 192 -21.16 14.88 17.62
CA LYS A 192 -20.39 14.15 18.64
C LYS A 192 -19.00 13.81 18.13
N PHE A 193 -18.95 13.30 16.90
CA PHE A 193 -17.75 12.74 16.31
C PHE A 193 -17.85 12.77 14.78
N VAL A 194 -16.79 13.20 14.13
CA VAL A 194 -16.67 13.19 12.67
C VAL A 194 -15.39 12.44 12.31
N PHE A 195 -15.53 11.39 11.54
CA PHE A 195 -14.40 10.57 11.08
C PHE A 195 -14.39 10.48 9.57
N ILE A 196 -13.28 10.89 8.99
CA ILE A 196 -13.05 10.90 7.54
C ILE A 196 -11.87 10.00 7.25
N THR A 197 -12.04 9.05 6.34
CA THR A 197 -10.94 8.17 5.93
C THR A 197 -10.82 8.07 4.41
N GLY A 198 -9.59 7.87 3.96
CA GLY A 198 -9.22 7.73 2.54
C GLY A 198 -7.81 7.20 2.37
N ILE A 199 -7.29 7.31 1.16
CA ILE A 199 -5.94 6.92 0.78
C ILE A 199 -5.08 8.16 0.64
N THR A 200 -5.53 9.10 -0.19
CA THR A 200 -4.80 10.29 -0.58
C THR A 200 -5.36 11.53 0.12
N LYS A 201 -4.50 12.53 0.30
CA LYS A 201 -4.90 13.83 0.81
C LYS A 201 -5.06 14.81 -0.36
N PHE A 202 -6.30 15.22 -0.63
CA PHE A 202 -6.60 16.28 -1.60
C PHE A 202 -6.80 17.61 -0.85
N THR A 203 -5.74 18.39 -0.68
CA THR A 203 -5.78 19.68 0.05
C THR A 203 -6.40 20.81 -0.77
N GLN A 204 -6.39 20.71 -2.12
CA GLN A 204 -7.06 21.68 -3.00
C GLN A 204 -8.57 21.67 -2.86
N ILE A 205 -9.13 20.60 -2.30
CA ILE A 205 -10.48 20.61 -1.81
C ILE A 205 -10.44 21.37 -0.51
N SER A 206 -11.26 22.41 -0.42
CA SER A 206 -11.40 23.23 0.78
C SER A 206 -11.78 22.44 2.06
N LEU A 207 -11.89 21.11 2.00
CA LEU A 207 -12.14 20.25 3.15
C LEU A 207 -11.16 20.53 4.28
N PHE A 208 -9.83 20.48 4.00
CA PHE A 208 -8.79 20.73 4.98
C PHE A 208 -8.61 22.23 5.33
N SER A 209 -9.03 23.13 4.44
CA SER A 209 -9.04 24.57 4.72
C SER A 209 -10.33 25.01 5.41
N VAL A 210 -11.45 24.38 5.12
CA VAL A 210 -12.75 24.63 5.79
C VAL A 210 -12.76 24.00 7.18
N LEU A 211 -12.35 22.73 7.31
CA LEU A 211 -12.21 22.04 8.59
C LEU A 211 -10.81 22.28 9.18
N ASN A 212 -10.50 23.53 9.52
CA ASN A 212 -9.19 23.89 10.13
C ASN A 212 -8.94 23.25 11.51
N ASN A 213 -9.95 22.65 12.12
CA ASN A 213 -9.90 21.88 13.36
C ASN A 213 -9.79 20.35 13.11
N LEU A 214 -9.65 19.91 11.85
CA LEU A 214 -9.50 18.49 11.50
C LEU A 214 -8.16 17.95 12.01
N SER A 215 -8.21 17.00 12.93
CA SER A 215 -7.05 16.30 13.47
C SER A 215 -6.60 15.19 12.53
N ASN A 216 -5.43 15.34 11.92
CA ASN A 216 -4.82 14.27 11.14
C ASN A 216 -4.16 13.24 12.07
N ILE A 217 -4.84 12.14 12.34
CA ILE A 217 -4.35 11.06 13.20
C ILE A 217 -3.45 10.05 12.48
N SER A 218 -3.22 10.23 11.19
CA SER A 218 -2.45 9.27 10.37
C SER A 218 -1.02 9.07 10.85
N PHE A 219 -0.43 10.10 11.51
CA PHE A 219 0.94 10.08 12.02
C PHE A 219 1.02 10.07 13.55
N GLU A 220 -0.12 10.11 14.26
CA GLU A 220 -0.14 10.08 15.72
C GLU A 220 0.25 8.67 16.22
N PRO A 221 1.19 8.57 17.20
CA PRO A 221 1.74 7.27 17.62
C PRO A 221 0.71 6.35 18.27
N GLU A 222 -0.31 6.90 18.89
CA GLU A 222 -1.41 6.17 19.53
C GLU A 222 -2.25 5.38 18.51
N TYR A 223 -2.29 5.86 17.25
CA TYR A 223 -3.07 5.27 16.16
C TYR A 223 -2.22 4.58 15.09
N ALA A 224 -0.93 4.37 15.36
CA ALA A 224 -0.02 3.73 14.39
C ALA A 224 -0.50 2.33 13.96
N ALA A 225 -1.07 1.57 14.90
CA ALA A 225 -1.59 0.22 14.68
C ALA A 225 -3.12 0.11 14.66
N ILE A 226 -3.86 1.21 14.52
CA ILE A 226 -5.34 1.18 14.49
C ILE A 226 -5.88 0.41 13.27
N CYS A 227 -5.14 0.48 12.16
CA CYS A 227 -5.31 -0.34 10.96
C CYS A 227 -4.03 -1.15 10.73
N GLY A 228 -4.16 -2.30 10.08
CA GLY A 228 -3.07 -3.27 9.97
C GLY A 228 -3.09 -4.29 11.10
N ILE A 229 -2.22 -5.29 11.03
CA ILE A 229 -2.10 -6.36 12.05
C ILE A 229 -0.65 -6.38 12.51
N THR A 230 -0.40 -6.22 13.82
CA THR A 230 0.97 -6.27 14.36
C THR A 230 1.49 -7.71 14.43
N LYS A 231 2.80 -7.87 14.52
CA LYS A 231 3.42 -9.21 14.63
C LYS A 231 2.94 -9.97 15.86
N GLU A 232 2.75 -9.29 16.99
CA GLU A 232 2.19 -9.89 18.22
C GLU A 232 0.77 -10.40 18.01
N GLU A 233 -0.05 -9.64 17.27
CA GLU A 233 -1.41 -10.06 16.94
C GLU A 233 -1.40 -11.25 15.96
N VAL A 234 -0.49 -11.27 14.98
CA VAL A 234 -0.31 -12.41 14.09
C VAL A 234 0.02 -13.67 14.87
N LEU A 235 1.00 -13.62 15.74
CA LEU A 235 1.43 -14.78 16.55
C LEU A 235 0.36 -15.24 17.54
N ARG A 236 -0.44 -14.32 18.09
CA ARG A 236 -1.52 -14.61 19.01
C ARG A 236 -2.75 -15.20 18.32
N ASP A 237 -3.17 -14.54 17.22
CA ASP A 237 -4.49 -14.78 16.64
C ASP A 237 -4.48 -15.76 15.47
N PHE A 238 -3.36 -15.98 14.78
CA PHE A 238 -3.28 -16.79 13.56
C PHE A 238 -2.37 -18.02 13.69
N LYS A 239 -2.01 -18.41 14.89
CA LYS A 239 -1.11 -19.56 15.12
C LYS A 239 -1.57 -20.87 14.43
N PRO A 240 -2.87 -21.25 14.42
CA PRO A 240 -3.32 -22.45 13.72
C PRO A 240 -3.09 -22.38 12.20
N GLU A 241 -3.37 -21.21 11.60
CA GLU A 241 -3.24 -20.98 10.16
C GLU A 241 -1.76 -20.95 9.74
N ILE A 242 -0.89 -20.36 10.57
CA ILE A 242 0.57 -20.36 10.35
C ILE A 242 1.12 -21.79 10.39
N ASN A 243 0.67 -22.63 11.36
CA ASN A 243 1.09 -24.03 11.41
C ASN A 243 0.64 -24.80 10.15
N LYS A 244 -0.57 -24.53 9.66
CA LYS A 244 -1.08 -25.15 8.42
C LYS A 244 -0.24 -24.74 7.20
N LEU A 245 0.10 -23.46 7.07
CA LEU A 245 1.00 -22.98 6.03
C LEU A 245 2.38 -23.64 6.13
N ALA A 246 2.96 -23.72 7.34
CA ALA A 246 4.26 -24.33 7.57
C ALA A 246 4.27 -25.81 7.18
N GLU A 247 3.21 -26.56 7.52
CA GLU A 247 3.06 -27.97 7.12
C GLU A 247 2.95 -28.13 5.59
N TYR A 248 2.22 -27.22 4.93
CA TYR A 248 2.01 -27.27 3.48
C TYR A 248 3.29 -27.00 2.67
N GLU A 249 4.15 -26.12 3.19
CA GLU A 249 5.38 -25.66 2.54
C GLU A 249 6.65 -26.40 3.05
N ASP A 250 6.50 -27.43 3.89
CA ASP A 250 7.62 -28.12 4.56
C ASP A 250 8.53 -27.17 5.36
N TRP A 251 7.96 -26.14 5.97
CA TRP A 251 8.67 -25.16 6.81
C TRP A 251 8.46 -25.42 8.30
N THR A 252 9.39 -24.93 9.09
CA THR A 252 9.15 -24.74 10.53
C THR A 252 8.19 -23.56 10.75
N PHE A 253 7.58 -23.48 11.94
CA PHE A 253 6.74 -22.33 12.32
C PHE A 253 7.47 -21.01 12.19
N ASP A 254 8.75 -20.94 12.62
CA ASP A 254 9.55 -19.73 12.59
C ASP A 254 9.91 -19.33 11.15
N GLU A 255 10.15 -20.29 10.27
CA GLU A 255 10.36 -20.02 8.83
C GLU A 255 9.08 -19.48 8.18
N ALA A 256 7.90 -20.06 8.47
CA ALA A 256 6.64 -19.54 7.97
C ALA A 256 6.37 -18.11 8.44
N VAL A 257 6.64 -17.81 9.72
CA VAL A 257 6.54 -16.44 10.25
C VAL A 257 7.53 -15.50 9.55
N ALA A 258 8.75 -15.94 9.30
CA ALA A 258 9.77 -15.14 8.60
C ALA A 258 9.35 -14.83 7.16
N GLN A 259 8.79 -15.81 6.44
CA GLN A 259 8.29 -15.63 5.08
C GLN A 259 7.08 -14.68 5.04
N LEU A 260 6.08 -14.88 5.91
CA LEU A 260 4.94 -13.96 6.03
C LEU A 260 5.39 -12.53 6.34
N THR A 261 6.39 -12.36 7.22
CA THR A 261 6.98 -11.06 7.55
C THR A 261 7.65 -10.43 6.32
N ALA A 262 8.47 -11.17 5.58
CA ALA A 262 9.16 -10.67 4.40
C ALA A 262 8.20 -10.26 3.27
N TYR A 263 7.05 -10.96 3.16
CA TYR A 263 6.09 -10.73 2.09
C TYR A 263 5.06 -9.65 2.40
N TYR A 264 4.55 -9.53 3.66
CA TYR A 264 3.33 -8.75 3.95
C TYR A 264 3.45 -7.75 5.09
N ASP A 265 4.55 -7.77 5.86
CA ASP A 265 4.80 -6.86 6.99
C ASP A 265 5.55 -5.58 6.54
N GLY A 266 5.99 -4.79 7.50
CA GLY A 266 6.95 -3.71 7.32
C GLY A 266 6.36 -2.34 7.03
N TYR A 267 5.04 -2.16 7.15
CA TYR A 267 4.42 -0.84 7.08
C TYR A 267 4.55 -0.08 8.40
N HIS A 268 5.02 1.16 8.33
CA HIS A 268 5.08 2.10 9.45
C HIS A 268 4.31 3.37 9.14
N PHE A 269 3.59 3.88 10.14
CA PHE A 269 2.76 5.07 9.99
C PHE A 269 3.11 6.21 10.94
N SER A 270 3.98 6.02 11.91
CA SER A 270 4.38 7.06 12.86
C SER A 270 5.88 7.06 13.13
N ARG A 271 6.50 8.24 13.10
CA ARG A 271 7.92 8.43 13.44
C ARG A 271 8.26 8.21 14.92
N ARG A 272 7.26 8.24 15.80
CA ARG A 272 7.43 8.09 17.26
C ARG A 272 7.10 6.68 17.74
N ASN A 273 6.29 5.96 16.99
CA ASN A 273 5.96 4.58 17.25
C ASN A 273 6.17 3.79 15.95
N MET A 274 7.37 3.24 15.82
CA MET A 274 7.82 2.48 14.64
C MET A 274 7.36 1.02 14.72
N VAL A 275 6.09 0.81 15.08
CA VAL A 275 5.50 -0.53 15.06
C VAL A 275 5.26 -0.97 13.62
N ASP A 276 5.76 -2.15 13.27
CA ASP A 276 5.46 -2.82 12.02
C ASP A 276 4.03 -3.36 12.01
N VAL A 277 3.36 -3.19 10.89
CA VAL A 277 2.05 -3.80 10.67
C VAL A 277 1.99 -4.47 9.31
N PHE A 278 1.41 -5.67 9.32
CA PHE A 278 1.06 -6.42 8.12
C PHE A 278 -0.11 -5.78 7.38
N ASN A 279 -0.11 -5.91 6.06
CA ASN A 279 -1.31 -5.67 5.28
C ASN A 279 -2.36 -6.75 5.61
N PRO A 280 -3.53 -6.40 6.18
CA PRO A 280 -4.52 -7.40 6.60
C PRO A 280 -5.06 -8.24 5.45
N PHE A 281 -5.27 -7.63 4.28
CA PHE A 281 -5.83 -8.32 3.13
C PHE A 281 -4.86 -9.39 2.62
N SER A 282 -3.61 -9.04 2.39
CA SER A 282 -2.60 -10.00 1.90
C SER A 282 -2.35 -11.11 2.92
N LEU A 283 -2.17 -10.77 4.20
CA LEU A 283 -1.95 -11.75 5.26
C LEU A 283 -3.12 -12.74 5.39
N ILE A 284 -4.36 -12.25 5.46
CA ILE A 284 -5.54 -13.10 5.66
C ILE A 284 -5.76 -14.03 4.46
N ASN A 285 -5.55 -13.54 3.22
CA ASN A 285 -5.65 -14.37 2.03
C ASN A 285 -4.55 -15.43 1.99
N ALA A 286 -3.30 -15.07 2.28
CA ALA A 286 -2.19 -16.03 2.31
C ALA A 286 -2.41 -17.15 3.32
N LEU A 287 -2.92 -16.82 4.50
CA LEU A 287 -3.25 -17.81 5.53
C LEU A 287 -4.49 -18.65 5.18
N ALA A 288 -5.48 -18.07 4.49
CA ALA A 288 -6.64 -18.81 4.01
C ALA A 288 -6.30 -19.80 2.90
N ASP A 289 -5.50 -19.36 1.93
CA ASP A 289 -5.07 -20.18 0.80
C ASP A 289 -3.92 -21.15 1.17
N SER A 290 -3.22 -20.91 2.29
CA SER A 290 -1.94 -21.54 2.65
C SER A 290 -0.90 -21.39 1.54
N ASP A 291 -0.77 -20.18 0.97
CA ASP A 291 0.11 -19.88 -0.16
C ASP A 291 0.56 -18.41 -0.12
N LEU A 292 1.81 -18.13 -0.57
CA LEU A 292 2.36 -16.78 -0.65
C LEU A 292 2.25 -16.24 -2.08
N LYS A 293 1.39 -15.24 -2.28
CA LYS A 293 1.11 -14.61 -3.59
C LYS A 293 1.06 -13.08 -3.49
N ASN A 294 1.07 -12.41 -4.63
CA ASN A 294 0.86 -10.97 -4.72
C ASN A 294 -0.64 -10.62 -4.66
N TYR A 295 -1.24 -10.71 -3.48
CA TYR A 295 -2.67 -10.41 -3.26
C TYR A 295 -2.99 -8.92 -3.39
N TRP A 296 -2.09 -8.06 -2.92
CA TRP A 296 -2.29 -6.62 -2.92
C TRP A 296 -2.39 -6.04 -4.33
N ALA A 297 -1.47 -6.42 -5.22
CA ALA A 297 -1.47 -6.00 -6.63
C ALA A 297 -2.75 -6.43 -7.35
N SER A 298 -3.21 -7.67 -7.14
CA SER A 298 -4.42 -8.22 -7.76
C SER A 298 -5.71 -7.50 -7.33
N SER A 299 -5.67 -6.78 -6.21
CA SER A 299 -6.84 -6.07 -5.65
C SER A 299 -7.15 -4.71 -6.30
N GLY A 300 -6.48 -4.33 -7.40
CA GLY A 300 -6.67 -3.05 -8.09
C GLY A 300 -6.08 -1.85 -7.32
N ALA A 301 -5.12 -2.08 -6.43
CA ALA A 301 -4.44 -1.03 -5.66
C ALA A 301 -3.76 0.03 -6.54
N THR A 302 -3.55 -0.25 -7.81
CA THR A 302 -2.65 0.46 -8.71
C THR A 302 -3.32 1.31 -9.79
N SER A 303 -4.64 1.52 -9.76
CA SER A 303 -5.37 2.19 -10.85
C SER A 303 -4.89 3.61 -11.18
N LEU A 304 -4.27 4.30 -10.23
CA LEU A 304 -3.69 5.64 -10.44
C LEU A 304 -2.21 5.60 -10.86
N LEU A 305 -1.48 4.55 -10.51
CA LEU A 305 -0.05 4.48 -10.76
C LEU A 305 0.31 4.64 -12.25
N PRO A 306 -0.38 3.98 -13.23
CA PRO A 306 -0.09 4.20 -14.64
C PRO A 306 -0.23 5.66 -15.08
N LYS A 307 -1.25 6.36 -14.57
CA LYS A 307 -1.45 7.80 -14.87
C LYS A 307 -0.33 8.67 -14.31
N PHE A 308 0.27 8.29 -13.17
CA PHE A 308 1.42 8.97 -12.60
C PHE A 308 2.73 8.59 -13.30
N VAL A 309 2.90 7.32 -13.68
CA VAL A 309 4.09 6.85 -14.41
C VAL A 309 4.23 7.54 -15.77
N ASP A 310 3.11 7.84 -16.44
CA ASP A 310 3.14 8.53 -17.73
C ASP A 310 3.48 10.01 -17.62
N ASP A 311 3.12 10.67 -16.52
CA ASP A 311 3.29 12.12 -16.34
C ASP A 311 4.55 12.54 -15.57
N MET A 312 5.10 11.65 -14.75
CA MET A 312 6.31 11.90 -14.02
C MET A 312 7.50 11.38 -14.82
N GLU A 313 8.54 12.22 -14.95
CA GLU A 313 9.90 11.73 -15.11
C GLU A 313 10.22 10.90 -13.86
N LEU A 314 9.66 9.70 -13.78
CA LEU A 314 9.97 8.76 -12.72
C LEU A 314 11.47 8.48 -12.85
N LYS A 315 12.26 9.08 -11.99
CA LYS A 315 13.62 8.62 -11.69
C LYS A 315 13.46 7.26 -11.01
N LEU A 316 13.11 6.26 -11.81
CA LEU A 316 12.70 4.90 -11.41
C LEU A 316 13.76 4.14 -10.59
N GLY A 317 14.96 4.70 -10.44
CA GLY A 317 16.09 4.01 -9.83
C GLY A 317 16.25 4.16 -8.31
N ASN A 318 15.59 5.12 -7.64
CA ASN A 318 15.99 5.49 -6.28
C ASN A 318 14.80 5.69 -5.32
N PHE A 319 13.85 4.75 -5.29
CA PHE A 319 12.77 4.81 -4.29
C PHE A 319 13.07 4.03 -2.99
N ASP A 320 14.18 3.31 -2.90
CA ASP A 320 14.50 2.50 -1.73
C ASP A 320 16.01 2.55 -1.40
N PRO A 321 16.43 3.46 -0.53
CA PRO A 321 15.64 4.49 0.16
C PRO A 321 15.46 5.78 -0.64
N CYS A 322 14.36 6.50 -0.40
CA CYS A 322 14.19 7.89 -0.84
C CYS A 322 13.81 8.80 0.35
N THR A 323 13.88 10.11 0.16
CA THR A 323 13.67 11.06 1.25
C THR A 323 12.58 12.07 0.91
N ILE A 324 11.79 12.46 1.93
CA ILE A 324 10.76 13.48 1.80
C ILE A 324 10.72 14.36 3.05
N LEU A 325 10.56 15.67 2.86
CA LEU A 325 10.40 16.59 3.98
C LEU A 325 9.13 16.28 4.78
N ARG A 326 9.23 16.36 6.11
CA ARG A 326 8.09 16.19 7.00
C ARG A 326 6.90 17.07 6.62
N GLN A 327 7.15 18.34 6.32
CA GLN A 327 6.10 19.26 5.91
C GLN A 327 5.38 18.76 4.66
N THR A 328 6.11 18.25 3.67
CA THR A 328 5.52 17.73 2.44
C THR A 328 4.60 16.53 2.71
N ILE A 329 5.07 15.53 3.45
CA ILE A 329 4.28 14.30 3.68
C ILE A 329 3.05 14.55 4.57
N GLU A 330 3.18 15.44 5.58
CA GLU A 330 2.10 15.70 6.53
C GLU A 330 1.07 16.72 6.02
N THR A 331 1.45 17.65 5.11
CA THR A 331 0.59 18.77 4.73
C THR A 331 0.29 18.90 3.24
N SER A 332 1.14 18.35 2.35
CA SER A 332 0.96 18.55 0.91
C SER A 332 -0.13 17.67 0.30
N ASP A 333 -0.65 18.17 -0.81
CA ASP A 333 -1.56 17.46 -1.71
C ASP A 333 -0.80 16.44 -2.56
N VAL A 334 -1.46 15.36 -2.88
CA VAL A 334 -0.92 14.33 -3.78
C VAL A 334 -0.50 14.89 -5.13
N THR A 335 -1.15 15.96 -5.60
CA THR A 335 -0.87 16.59 -6.89
C THR A 335 0.35 17.53 -6.89
N GLY A 336 0.78 17.98 -5.72
CA GLY A 336 1.89 18.93 -5.54
C GLY A 336 3.12 18.37 -4.85
N GLY A 337 3.07 17.14 -4.34
CA GLY A 337 4.11 16.58 -3.45
C GLY A 337 5.15 15.67 -4.11
N GLY A 338 5.11 15.48 -5.44
CA GLY A 338 6.05 14.62 -6.15
C GLY A 338 5.69 13.12 -6.13
N ALA A 339 6.54 12.30 -6.77
CA ALA A 339 6.36 10.86 -6.89
C ALA A 339 6.42 10.15 -5.53
N GLU A 340 7.33 10.58 -4.67
CA GLU A 340 7.55 10.01 -3.35
C GLU A 340 6.30 10.13 -2.46
N LEU A 341 5.65 11.29 -2.49
CA LEU A 341 4.40 11.50 -1.75
C LEU A 341 3.28 10.63 -2.29
N PHE A 342 3.13 10.56 -3.61
CA PHE A 342 2.13 9.71 -4.24
C PHE A 342 2.35 8.23 -3.90
N LEU A 343 3.58 7.73 -4.04
CA LEU A 343 3.93 6.34 -3.72
C LEU A 343 3.72 6.01 -2.24
N TYR A 344 4.02 6.96 -1.34
CA TYR A 344 3.73 6.79 0.09
C TYR A 344 2.22 6.72 0.37
N GLN A 345 1.44 7.67 -0.12
CA GLN A 345 -0.02 7.71 0.13
C GLN A 345 -0.74 6.51 -0.50
N SER A 346 -0.32 6.09 -1.69
CA SER A 346 -0.88 4.90 -2.34
C SER A 346 -0.41 3.58 -1.75
N GLY A 347 0.59 3.59 -0.85
CA GLY A 347 1.05 2.42 -0.10
C GLY A 347 2.18 1.64 -0.75
N TYR A 348 2.81 2.16 -1.81
CA TYR A 348 4.03 1.57 -2.37
C TYR A 348 5.25 1.81 -1.49
N LEU A 349 5.30 2.97 -0.82
CA LEU A 349 6.35 3.29 0.13
C LEU A 349 5.79 3.43 1.54
N THR A 350 6.66 3.22 2.50
CA THR A 350 6.37 3.39 3.93
C THR A 350 7.50 4.15 4.62
N ILE A 351 7.28 4.62 5.84
CA ILE A 351 8.30 5.24 6.66
C ILE A 351 9.28 4.16 7.11
N LYS A 352 10.57 4.33 6.84
CA LYS A 352 11.65 3.46 7.35
C LYS A 352 12.43 4.11 8.46
N ASP A 353 12.57 5.45 8.43
CA ASP A 353 13.26 6.21 9.46
C ASP A 353 12.83 7.68 9.42
N TYR A 354 13.24 8.44 10.43
CA TYR A 354 13.02 9.89 10.51
C TYR A 354 14.23 10.59 11.12
N GLN A 355 14.84 11.51 10.38
CA GLN A 355 16.02 12.23 10.80
C GLN A 355 15.91 13.74 10.49
N MET A 356 16.13 14.61 11.47
CA MET A 356 16.23 16.07 11.30
C MET A 356 15.14 16.74 10.46
N GLY A 357 13.89 16.28 10.56
CA GLY A 357 12.77 16.86 9.78
C GLY A 357 12.51 16.20 8.44
N VAL A 358 13.23 15.13 8.12
CA VAL A 358 13.12 14.36 6.88
C VAL A 358 12.68 12.93 7.19
N TYR A 359 11.67 12.43 6.48
CA TYR A 359 11.33 11.02 6.47
C TYR A 359 12.18 10.28 5.44
N ILE A 360 12.68 9.12 5.83
CA ILE A 360 13.30 8.15 4.94
C ILE A 360 12.23 7.12 4.61
N LEU A 361 11.93 6.98 3.33
CA LEU A 361 10.93 6.06 2.81
C LEU A 361 11.60 4.89 2.09
N GLY A 362 10.90 3.76 2.05
CA GLY A 362 11.30 2.58 1.30
C GLY A 362 10.13 1.62 1.12
N PHE A 363 10.32 0.54 0.36
CA PHE A 363 9.29 -0.46 0.20
C PHE A 363 8.97 -1.14 1.54
N PRO A 364 7.69 -1.36 1.86
CA PRO A 364 7.34 -2.09 3.08
C PRO A 364 7.86 -3.54 3.03
N ASN A 365 7.65 -4.23 1.92
CA ASN A 365 7.91 -5.66 1.77
C ASN A 365 8.10 -6.09 0.31
N SER A 366 8.32 -7.39 0.11
CA SER A 366 8.58 -7.98 -1.21
C SER A 366 7.37 -7.93 -2.14
N GLU A 367 6.15 -8.16 -1.63
CA GLU A 367 4.92 -8.11 -2.41
C GLU A 367 4.74 -6.74 -3.10
N VAL A 368 4.87 -5.67 -2.32
CA VAL A 368 4.65 -4.31 -2.81
C VAL A 368 5.77 -3.86 -3.75
N ARG A 369 7.02 -4.25 -3.46
CA ARG A 369 8.15 -3.99 -4.35
C ARG A 369 7.90 -4.61 -5.72
N GLN A 370 7.58 -5.90 -5.76
CA GLN A 370 7.28 -6.61 -7.00
C GLN A 370 6.11 -5.96 -7.75
N ALA A 371 5.01 -5.64 -7.06
CA ALA A 371 3.82 -5.01 -7.65
C ALA A 371 4.13 -3.67 -8.35
N LEU A 372 5.02 -2.84 -7.76
CA LEU A 372 5.45 -1.61 -8.42
C LEU A 372 6.16 -1.91 -9.73
N TYR A 373 7.16 -2.78 -9.70
CA TYR A 373 7.99 -3.05 -10.87
C TYR A 373 7.23 -3.82 -11.96
N GLU A 374 6.29 -4.70 -11.62
CA GLU A 374 5.34 -5.31 -12.57
C GLU A 374 4.47 -4.27 -13.30
N THR A 375 4.14 -3.18 -12.63
CA THR A 375 3.37 -2.08 -13.25
C THR A 375 4.27 -1.17 -14.11
N VAL A 376 5.53 -0.99 -13.71
CA VAL A 376 6.48 -0.09 -14.39
C VAL A 376 7.09 -0.74 -15.64
N LEU A 377 7.37 -2.05 -15.60
CA LEU A 377 8.05 -2.74 -16.70
C LEU A 377 7.33 -2.61 -18.06
N PRO A 378 5.99 -2.75 -18.17
CA PRO A 378 5.27 -2.51 -19.42
C PRO A 378 5.44 -1.08 -19.95
N ALA A 379 5.52 -0.09 -19.05
CA ALA A 379 5.74 1.30 -19.45
C ALA A 379 7.17 1.56 -20.00
N LEU A 380 8.15 0.72 -19.61
CA LEU A 380 9.51 0.76 -20.17
C LEU A 380 9.62 0.02 -21.50
N THR A 381 9.00 -1.16 -21.62
CA THR A 381 9.08 -2.03 -22.80
C THR A 381 8.06 -1.68 -23.89
N LEU A 382 7.06 -0.86 -23.60
CA LEU A 382 5.91 -0.56 -24.46
C LEU A 382 5.11 -1.81 -24.86
N ARG A 383 5.18 -2.88 -24.06
CA ARG A 383 4.42 -4.14 -24.25
C ARG A 383 3.47 -4.35 -23.07
N SER A 384 2.43 -5.15 -23.31
CA SER A 384 1.53 -5.59 -22.24
C SER A 384 2.21 -6.65 -21.35
N ASN A 385 1.76 -6.77 -20.10
CA ASN A 385 2.23 -7.82 -19.20
C ASN A 385 2.07 -9.22 -19.79
N GLY A 386 0.98 -9.48 -20.50
CA GLY A 386 0.72 -10.78 -21.14
C GLY A 386 1.78 -11.17 -22.18
N ASP A 387 2.31 -10.20 -22.92
CA ASP A 387 3.26 -10.44 -24.00
C ASP A 387 4.66 -10.81 -23.48
N ILE A 388 5.02 -10.39 -22.27
CA ILE A 388 6.35 -10.61 -21.70
C ILE A 388 6.36 -11.69 -20.60
N GLN A 389 5.20 -12.16 -20.15
CA GLN A 389 5.06 -13.07 -19.01
C GLN A 389 5.83 -14.39 -19.17
N SER A 390 5.79 -15.00 -20.34
CA SER A 390 6.52 -16.25 -20.60
C SER A 390 8.04 -16.07 -20.51
N THR A 391 8.54 -14.94 -21.00
CA THR A 391 9.98 -14.59 -20.93
C THR A 391 10.40 -14.28 -19.49
N GLN A 392 9.56 -13.59 -18.73
CA GLN A 392 9.78 -13.32 -17.31
C GLN A 392 9.81 -14.62 -16.49
N SER A 393 8.85 -15.51 -16.68
CA SER A 393 8.80 -16.81 -16.00
C SER A 393 9.99 -17.68 -16.35
N GLY A 394 10.42 -17.67 -17.63
CA GLY A 394 11.63 -18.37 -18.07
C GLY A 394 12.89 -17.82 -17.40
N LEU A 395 13.03 -16.49 -17.30
CA LEU A 395 14.15 -15.86 -16.61
C LEU A 395 14.15 -16.21 -15.12
N PHE A 396 13.01 -16.11 -14.45
CA PHE A 396 12.89 -16.45 -13.04
C PHE A 396 13.33 -17.88 -12.76
N LEU A 397 12.78 -18.85 -13.50
CA LEU A 397 13.11 -20.27 -13.35
C LEU A 397 14.60 -20.54 -13.61
N ALA A 398 15.16 -19.95 -14.66
CA ALA A 398 16.58 -20.12 -14.98
C ALA A 398 17.49 -19.60 -13.87
N LEU A 399 17.16 -18.46 -13.24
CA LEU A 399 17.89 -17.90 -12.10
C LEU A 399 17.74 -18.78 -10.84
N GLN A 400 16.54 -19.31 -10.56
CA GLN A 400 16.34 -20.21 -9.41
C GLN A 400 17.09 -21.53 -9.54
N LEU A 401 17.37 -21.97 -10.77
CA LEU A 401 18.11 -23.19 -11.06
C LEU A 401 19.61 -22.96 -11.32
N GLY A 402 20.08 -21.71 -11.34
CA GLY A 402 21.48 -21.39 -11.67
C GLY A 402 21.85 -21.64 -13.13
N ASN A 403 20.85 -21.71 -14.05
CA ASN A 403 21.08 -21.94 -15.47
C ASN A 403 21.38 -20.61 -16.19
N LEU A 404 22.63 -20.18 -16.12
CA LEU A 404 23.11 -18.90 -16.65
C LEU A 404 22.86 -18.74 -18.17
N PRO A 405 23.14 -19.72 -19.05
CA PRO A 405 22.89 -19.56 -20.48
C PRO A 405 21.43 -19.23 -20.80
N GLU A 406 20.48 -19.94 -20.19
CA GLU A 406 19.06 -19.65 -20.37
C GLU A 406 18.65 -18.33 -19.72
N ALA A 407 19.15 -18.01 -18.52
CA ALA A 407 18.88 -16.73 -17.86
C ALA A 407 19.32 -15.54 -18.74
N MET A 408 20.52 -15.60 -19.30
CA MET A 408 21.05 -14.52 -20.15
C MET A 408 20.32 -14.42 -21.49
N LYS A 409 19.84 -15.53 -22.05
CA LYS A 409 19.00 -15.53 -23.24
C LYS A 409 17.68 -14.77 -23.01
N TYR A 410 16.97 -15.07 -21.92
CA TYR A 410 15.75 -14.39 -21.55
C TYR A 410 15.99 -12.91 -21.19
N LEU A 411 17.06 -12.64 -20.46
CA LEU A 411 17.44 -11.28 -20.08
C LEU A 411 17.74 -10.42 -21.32
N LYS A 412 18.50 -10.96 -22.27
CA LYS A 412 18.79 -10.31 -23.56
C LYS A 412 17.51 -9.98 -24.33
N ALA A 413 16.52 -10.88 -24.34
CA ALA A 413 15.24 -10.65 -24.99
C ALA A 413 14.45 -9.52 -24.32
N LEU A 414 14.39 -9.50 -22.97
CA LEU A 414 13.68 -8.45 -22.22
C LEU A 414 14.33 -7.07 -22.37
N ILE A 415 15.67 -6.99 -22.38
CA ILE A 415 16.37 -5.72 -22.63
C ILE A 415 16.14 -5.23 -24.04
N ALA A 416 16.13 -6.11 -25.04
CA ALA A 416 15.89 -5.76 -26.44
C ALA A 416 14.48 -5.20 -26.69
N ASP A 417 13.54 -5.48 -25.81
CA ASP A 417 12.17 -4.94 -25.87
C ASP A 417 12.07 -3.47 -25.41
N VAL A 418 13.11 -2.92 -24.79
CA VAL A 418 13.14 -1.50 -24.38
C VAL A 418 13.53 -0.63 -25.56
N PRO A 419 12.65 0.28 -26.04
CA PRO A 419 12.95 1.13 -27.20
C PRO A 419 14.17 2.03 -26.95
N TYR A 420 15.08 2.13 -27.93
CA TYR A 420 16.27 2.97 -27.83
C TYR A 420 15.94 4.47 -27.63
N ASN A 421 14.79 4.92 -28.16
CA ASN A 421 14.30 6.29 -28.09
C ASN A 421 13.29 6.53 -26.97
N ASN A 422 13.27 5.68 -25.94
CA ASN A 422 12.37 5.85 -24.82
C ASN A 422 12.63 7.18 -24.11
N LYS A 423 11.67 8.12 -24.23
CA LYS A 423 11.78 9.49 -23.71
C LYS A 423 12.01 9.54 -22.20
N LYS A 424 11.50 8.55 -21.46
CA LYS A 424 11.65 8.44 -19.99
C LYS A 424 13.10 8.15 -19.58
N LEU A 425 13.92 7.61 -20.48
CA LEU A 425 15.32 7.28 -20.26
C LEU A 425 16.30 8.23 -20.94
N ALA A 426 15.79 9.21 -21.69
CA ALA A 426 16.62 10.06 -22.56
C ALA A 426 17.59 10.97 -21.80
N SER A 427 17.31 11.32 -20.55
CA SER A 427 18.17 12.18 -19.71
C SER A 427 19.25 11.42 -18.95
N MET A 428 19.23 10.07 -18.96
CA MET A 428 20.17 9.21 -18.24
C MET A 428 21.38 8.89 -19.10
N ASP A 429 22.55 8.76 -18.46
CA ASP A 429 23.68 8.12 -19.11
C ASP A 429 23.42 6.63 -19.38
N MET A 430 24.21 6.01 -20.24
CA MET A 430 23.90 4.65 -20.72
C MET A 430 24.09 3.59 -19.64
N GLU A 431 25.04 3.75 -18.70
CA GLU A 431 25.23 2.82 -17.58
C GLU A 431 24.07 2.90 -16.59
N GLU A 432 23.64 4.13 -16.23
CA GLU A 432 22.48 4.37 -15.38
C GLU A 432 21.19 3.80 -16.01
N ARG A 433 21.02 3.99 -17.32
CA ARG A 433 19.89 3.44 -18.07
C ARG A 433 19.84 1.91 -17.99
N TYR A 434 20.96 1.22 -18.20
CA TYR A 434 20.98 -0.25 -18.10
C TYR A 434 20.78 -0.74 -16.68
N ARG A 435 21.37 -0.08 -15.66
CA ARG A 435 21.10 -0.42 -14.27
C ARG A 435 19.62 -0.33 -13.93
N LEU A 436 18.95 0.71 -14.38
CA LEU A 436 17.52 0.87 -14.21
C LEU A 436 16.71 -0.24 -14.90
N ILE A 437 17.00 -0.52 -16.16
CA ILE A 437 16.31 -1.57 -16.92
C ILE A 437 16.48 -2.93 -16.24
N LEU A 438 17.72 -3.31 -15.91
CA LEU A 438 18.02 -4.58 -15.27
C LEU A 438 17.37 -4.71 -13.91
N SER A 439 17.49 -3.67 -13.06
CA SER A 439 16.86 -3.69 -11.74
C SER A 439 15.34 -3.78 -11.85
N THR A 440 14.72 -3.11 -12.81
CA THR A 440 13.27 -3.21 -13.06
C THR A 440 12.87 -4.63 -13.47
N ILE A 441 13.60 -5.25 -14.39
CA ILE A 441 13.35 -6.63 -14.83
C ILE A 441 13.44 -7.61 -13.66
N PHE A 442 14.55 -7.58 -12.90
CA PHE A 442 14.76 -8.52 -11.79
C PHE A 442 13.76 -8.32 -10.65
N ASN A 443 13.42 -7.08 -10.30
CA ASN A 443 12.39 -6.82 -9.29
C ASN A 443 11.00 -7.25 -9.76
N ALA A 444 10.66 -7.05 -11.04
CA ALA A 444 9.36 -7.44 -11.60
C ALA A 444 9.15 -8.97 -11.61
N ILE A 445 10.22 -9.77 -11.68
CA ILE A 445 10.14 -11.22 -11.57
C ILE A 445 10.26 -11.72 -10.12
N GLY A 446 10.27 -10.82 -9.12
CA GLY A 446 10.27 -11.19 -7.70
C GLY A 446 11.66 -11.44 -7.10
N CYS A 447 12.76 -11.13 -7.78
CA CYS A 447 14.09 -11.16 -7.18
C CYS A 447 14.30 -9.95 -6.26
N ARG A 448 15.05 -10.13 -5.19
CA ARG A 448 15.57 -8.99 -4.41
C ARG A 448 16.79 -8.40 -5.12
N VAL A 449 16.75 -7.11 -5.37
CA VAL A 449 17.83 -6.42 -6.09
C VAL A 449 18.38 -5.28 -5.25
N GLU A 450 19.70 -5.22 -5.15
CA GLU A 450 20.42 -4.09 -4.56
C GLU A 450 21.36 -3.50 -5.62
N VAL A 451 21.16 -2.23 -5.95
CA VAL A 451 21.94 -1.50 -6.97
C VAL A 451 22.98 -0.63 -6.26
N GLU A 452 24.17 -0.52 -6.83
CA GLU A 452 25.28 0.30 -6.31
C GLU A 452 25.65 -0.02 -4.84
N LYS A 453 25.68 -1.32 -4.50
CA LYS A 453 25.99 -1.78 -3.14
C LYS A 453 27.41 -1.39 -2.72
N MET A 454 27.51 -0.58 -1.69
CA MET A 454 28.79 -0.20 -1.10
C MET A 454 29.36 -1.35 -0.24
N ILE A 455 30.60 -1.71 -0.49
CA ILE A 455 31.35 -2.69 0.31
C ILE A 455 32.72 -2.10 0.70
N ALA A 456 33.47 -2.80 1.54
CA ALA A 456 34.75 -2.30 2.03
C ALA A 456 35.79 -2.06 0.91
N THR A 457 35.73 -2.80 -0.19
CA THR A 457 36.68 -2.73 -1.31
C THR A 457 36.22 -1.92 -2.49
N GLY A 458 34.94 -1.46 -2.50
CA GLY A 458 34.39 -0.68 -3.61
C GLY A 458 32.87 -0.65 -3.64
N ARG A 459 32.33 -0.55 -4.84
CA ARG A 459 30.89 -0.50 -5.09
C ARG A 459 30.55 -1.53 -6.16
N ILE A 460 29.64 -2.43 -5.84
CA ILE A 460 29.09 -3.46 -6.73
C ILE A 460 27.97 -2.83 -7.53
N ASP A 461 27.94 -2.98 -8.85
CA ASP A 461 26.88 -2.38 -9.69
C ASP A 461 25.51 -2.96 -9.36
N MET A 462 25.41 -4.29 -9.19
CA MET A 462 24.13 -4.93 -8.87
C MET A 462 24.31 -6.26 -8.16
N VAL A 463 23.50 -6.51 -7.13
CA VAL A 463 23.34 -7.82 -6.47
C VAL A 463 21.92 -8.28 -6.68
N VAL A 464 21.73 -9.49 -7.20
CA VAL A 464 20.43 -10.12 -7.41
C VAL A 464 20.34 -11.38 -6.57
N GLU A 465 19.35 -11.42 -5.68
CA GLU A 465 19.17 -12.53 -4.75
C GLU A 465 17.94 -13.35 -5.13
N THR A 466 18.11 -14.67 -5.19
CA THR A 466 17.06 -15.66 -5.34
C THR A 466 17.00 -16.57 -4.12
N THR A 467 16.14 -17.56 -4.10
CA THR A 467 16.04 -18.54 -3.01
C THR A 467 17.36 -19.32 -2.84
N ASN A 468 18.00 -19.69 -3.95
CA ASN A 468 19.16 -20.61 -3.94
C ASN A 468 20.49 -19.95 -4.31
N PHE A 469 20.45 -18.76 -4.92
CA PHE A 469 21.63 -18.10 -5.48
C PHE A 469 21.70 -16.63 -5.11
N ILE A 470 22.93 -16.11 -5.04
CA ILE A 470 23.26 -14.69 -5.04
C ILE A 470 24.09 -14.40 -6.27
N TYR A 471 23.58 -13.56 -7.15
CA TYR A 471 24.29 -13.12 -8.35
C TYR A 471 24.89 -11.73 -8.10
N VAL A 472 26.20 -11.61 -8.24
CA VAL A 472 26.94 -10.36 -8.13
C VAL A 472 27.34 -9.93 -9.54
N LEU A 473 26.79 -8.80 -10.00
CA LEU A 473 26.99 -8.32 -11.37
C LEU A 473 27.86 -7.07 -11.40
N GLU A 474 28.82 -7.06 -12.30
CA GLU A 474 29.55 -5.87 -12.72
C GLU A 474 29.23 -5.56 -14.17
N LEU A 475 28.79 -4.33 -14.45
CA LEU A 475 28.29 -3.88 -15.74
C LEU A 475 29.32 -2.96 -16.41
N LYS A 476 29.68 -3.24 -17.65
CA LYS A 476 30.56 -2.36 -18.44
C LYS A 476 29.99 -2.14 -19.84
N LEU A 477 30.12 -0.91 -20.32
CA LEU A 477 29.83 -0.62 -21.72
C LEU A 477 30.97 -1.12 -22.62
N SER A 478 30.65 -1.49 -23.86
CA SER A 478 31.62 -1.95 -24.86
C SER A 478 32.73 -0.94 -25.12
N ASN A 479 32.42 0.35 -25.08
CA ASN A 479 33.43 1.42 -25.23
C ASN A 479 34.22 1.73 -23.93
N ASN A 480 33.86 1.11 -22.80
CA ASN A 480 34.52 1.29 -21.50
C ASN A 480 35.23 0.00 -21.04
N GLY A 481 35.86 -0.69 -21.99
CA GLY A 481 36.66 -1.89 -21.74
C GLY A 481 35.87 -3.21 -21.66
N GLY A 482 34.54 -3.18 -21.79
CA GLY A 482 33.68 -4.34 -21.91
C GLY A 482 33.87 -5.42 -20.85
N ILE A 483 33.74 -6.68 -21.29
CA ILE A 483 33.79 -7.88 -20.42
C ILE A 483 35.10 -8.00 -19.65
N SER A 484 36.25 -7.64 -20.28
CA SER A 484 37.54 -7.76 -19.66
C SER A 484 37.77 -6.75 -18.52
N ALA A 485 37.24 -5.54 -18.66
CA ALA A 485 37.29 -4.53 -17.60
C ALA A 485 36.43 -4.94 -16.42
N ALA A 486 35.21 -5.48 -16.67
CA ALA A 486 34.32 -6.00 -15.63
C ALA A 486 34.97 -7.15 -14.86
N GLU A 487 35.51 -8.14 -15.56
CA GLU A 487 36.19 -9.29 -14.95
C GLU A 487 37.40 -8.86 -14.07
N ASN A 488 38.24 -7.97 -14.58
CA ASN A 488 39.39 -7.47 -13.83
C ASN A 488 38.98 -6.70 -12.57
N GLN A 489 37.96 -5.86 -12.65
CA GLN A 489 37.45 -5.11 -11.51
C GLN A 489 36.89 -6.03 -10.42
N MET A 490 36.13 -7.06 -10.79
CA MET A 490 35.56 -8.03 -9.86
C MET A 490 36.67 -8.78 -9.11
N LYS A 491 37.70 -9.28 -9.82
CA LYS A 491 38.86 -9.96 -9.22
C LYS A 491 39.66 -9.04 -8.30
N GLU A 492 39.95 -7.81 -8.72
CA GLU A 492 40.68 -6.82 -7.91
C GLU A 492 39.95 -6.47 -6.61
N LYS A 493 38.62 -6.34 -6.67
CA LYS A 493 37.82 -5.87 -5.54
C LYS A 493 37.19 -6.99 -4.70
N SER A 494 37.29 -8.26 -5.15
CA SER A 494 36.71 -9.43 -4.47
C SER A 494 35.24 -9.22 -4.07
N TYR A 495 34.40 -8.94 -5.05
CA TYR A 495 33.02 -8.53 -4.84
C TYR A 495 32.13 -9.60 -4.20
N THR A 496 32.51 -10.88 -4.27
CA THR A 496 31.79 -11.98 -3.62
C THR A 496 32.10 -12.14 -2.14
N GLU A 497 33.19 -11.52 -1.62
CA GLU A 497 33.65 -11.68 -0.24
C GLU A 497 32.56 -11.45 0.83
N PRO A 498 31.70 -10.40 0.73
CA PRO A 498 30.65 -10.16 1.72
C PRO A 498 29.61 -11.27 1.83
N PHE A 499 29.52 -12.14 0.82
CA PHE A 499 28.48 -13.17 0.70
C PHE A 499 28.99 -14.57 1.03
N LYS A 500 30.29 -14.77 1.33
CA LYS A 500 30.90 -16.10 1.62
C LYS A 500 30.27 -16.81 2.82
N ALA A 501 29.69 -16.08 3.75
CA ALA A 501 29.02 -16.65 4.92
C ALA A 501 27.56 -17.05 4.64
N ASP A 502 27.01 -16.70 3.49
CA ASP A 502 25.64 -17.07 3.09
C ASP A 502 25.60 -18.55 2.69
N LYS A 503 24.47 -19.21 2.96
CA LYS A 503 24.27 -20.62 2.62
C LYS A 503 24.03 -20.84 1.13
N ARG A 504 23.60 -19.79 0.43
CA ARG A 504 23.29 -19.82 -1.01
C ARG A 504 24.59 -19.83 -1.83
N LYS A 505 24.49 -20.37 -3.03
CA LYS A 505 25.64 -20.32 -3.96
C LYS A 505 25.80 -18.89 -4.51
N VAL A 506 26.98 -18.32 -4.37
CA VAL A 506 27.34 -17.01 -4.92
C VAL A 506 27.94 -17.19 -6.31
N ILE A 507 27.45 -16.39 -7.27
CA ILE A 507 27.91 -16.41 -8.67
C ILE A 507 28.28 -14.97 -9.05
N ALA A 508 29.52 -14.77 -9.46
CA ALA A 508 30.04 -13.51 -9.97
C ALA A 508 29.88 -13.45 -11.49
N LEU A 509 29.29 -12.36 -12.00
CA LEU A 509 28.98 -12.18 -13.42
C LEU A 509 29.51 -10.85 -13.94
N ALA A 510 30.48 -10.92 -14.88
CA ALA A 510 30.85 -9.79 -15.72
C ALA A 510 29.88 -9.69 -16.90
N VAL A 511 29.33 -8.50 -17.15
CA VAL A 511 28.30 -8.26 -18.19
C VAL A 511 28.74 -7.08 -19.06
N GLU A 512 28.78 -7.32 -20.38
CA GLU A 512 29.06 -6.30 -21.38
C GLU A 512 27.77 -5.82 -22.04
N LEU A 513 27.59 -4.50 -22.10
CA LEU A 513 26.43 -3.82 -22.61
C LEU A 513 26.79 -2.90 -23.79
N ASP A 514 25.90 -2.79 -24.75
CA ASP A 514 26.09 -1.96 -25.94
C ASP A 514 26.02 -0.47 -25.60
N GLU A 515 27.04 0.31 -25.95
CA GLU A 515 27.10 1.74 -25.71
C GLU A 515 26.08 2.56 -26.47
N THR A 516 25.43 1.98 -27.50
CA THR A 516 24.37 2.63 -28.30
C THR A 516 22.96 2.25 -27.84
N GLY A 517 22.84 1.41 -26.80
CA GLY A 517 21.54 1.01 -26.23
C GLY A 517 20.89 -0.20 -26.90
N LYS A 518 21.64 -1.00 -27.67
CA LYS A 518 21.11 -2.19 -28.36
C LYS A 518 20.95 -3.42 -27.46
N GLY A 519 21.44 -3.34 -26.22
CA GLY A 519 21.22 -4.39 -25.24
C GLY A 519 22.47 -5.09 -24.73
N LEU A 520 22.33 -6.33 -24.28
CA LEU A 520 23.41 -7.17 -23.75
C LEU A 520 24.21 -7.79 -24.91
N ILE A 521 25.53 -7.53 -24.94
CA ILE A 521 26.45 -8.07 -25.93
C ILE A 521 26.94 -9.44 -25.49
N ASP A 522 27.64 -9.49 -24.34
CA ASP A 522 28.30 -10.70 -23.84
C ASP A 522 28.27 -10.76 -22.30
N TRP A 523 28.59 -11.91 -21.73
CA TRP A 523 28.66 -12.14 -20.29
C TRP A 523 29.64 -13.26 -19.96
N LYS A 524 30.15 -13.26 -18.73
CA LYS A 524 31.10 -14.28 -18.26
C LYS A 524 30.93 -14.52 -16.76
N GLU A 525 30.89 -15.79 -16.33
CA GLU A 525 31.06 -16.16 -14.93
C GLU A 525 32.54 -15.96 -14.54
N VAL A 526 32.76 -15.22 -13.44
CA VAL A 526 34.08 -14.83 -12.96
C VAL A 526 34.46 -15.71 -11.77
N ASP A 527 35.59 -16.38 -11.86
CA ASP A 527 36.21 -17.04 -10.71
C ASP A 527 37.10 -16.03 -9.98
N GLU A 528 36.67 -15.61 -8.78
CA GLU A 528 37.43 -14.70 -7.92
C GLU A 528 38.44 -15.43 -7.00
N SER A 529 38.54 -16.77 -7.10
CA SER A 529 39.45 -17.59 -6.27
C SER A 529 40.88 -17.63 -6.77
N LEU A 530 41.19 -16.93 -7.87
CA LEU A 530 42.49 -16.91 -8.51
C LEU A 530 43.26 -15.62 -8.23
#